data_b2ef0a43dfc128b5582b6da6c69ffb59
#
_entry.id   b2ef0a43dfc128b5582b6da6c69ffb59
#
_cell.length_a   1.000
_cell.length_b   1.000
_cell.length_c   1.000
_cell.angle_alpha   90.00
_cell.angle_beta   90.00
_cell.angle_gamma   90.00
#
_symmetry.space_group_name_H-M   'P 1'
#
loop_
_entity.id
_entity.type
_entity.pdbx_description
1 polymer ?
#
loop_
_entity_poly.entity_id
_entity_poly.type
_entity_poly.pdbx_seq_one_letter_code
_entity_poly.pdbx_strand_id
1 'polypeptide(L)'
;MSSFLKYVTFDCVNPCHLSEFWSEVTGYEPVTVRDDFVALAAPDKRGVRGILFWQVPEPKTAKSRMHVDLASKDPQDEIERLIGLGAQKVDYREGNGTSWTVMLDPEGNEFCIG
;
A
#
# COMPACT_ATOMS: atom_id res chain seq x y z
N MET A 1 20.23 19.45 3.58
CA MET A 1 18.91 18.98 3.13
C MET A 1 17.82 19.73 3.85
N SER A 2 16.78 20.11 3.12
CA SER A 2 15.69 20.92 3.65
C SER A 2 14.34 20.19 3.69
N SER A 3 14.26 18.95 3.21
CA SER A 3 13.02 18.20 3.13
C SER A 3 13.24 16.72 3.46
N PHE A 4 12.18 16.06 3.91
CA PHE A 4 12.18 14.62 4.13
C PHE A 4 10.80 14.06 3.75
N LEU A 5 10.75 12.77 3.41
CA LEU A 5 9.48 12.10 3.12
C LEU A 5 8.73 11.89 4.43
N LYS A 6 7.54 12.48 4.52
CA LYS A 6 6.74 12.45 5.75
C LYS A 6 5.69 11.36 5.72
N TYR A 7 4.89 11.33 4.66
CA TYR A 7 3.81 10.35 4.49
C TYR A 7 3.74 9.85 3.06
N VAL A 8 3.18 8.65 2.87
CA VAL A 8 2.61 8.20 1.61
C VAL A 8 1.10 8.43 1.72
N THR A 9 0.50 9.04 0.72
CA THR A 9 -0.94 9.32 0.73
C THR A 9 -1.61 8.66 -0.46
N PHE A 10 -2.68 7.90 -0.19
CA PHE A 10 -3.58 7.38 -1.21
C PHE A 10 -4.78 8.29 -1.31
N ASP A 11 -5.07 8.76 -2.51
CA ASP A 11 -6.40 9.25 -2.87
C ASP A 11 -7.25 8.03 -3.21
N CYS A 12 -8.42 7.90 -2.61
CA CYS A 12 -9.21 6.67 -2.71
C CYS A 12 -10.70 6.95 -2.58
N VAL A 13 -11.51 6.01 -3.03
CA VAL A 13 -12.96 6.13 -2.95
C VAL A 13 -13.43 5.80 -1.54
N ASN A 14 -12.86 4.80 -0.90
CA ASN A 14 -13.27 4.35 0.42
C ASN A 14 -12.08 4.23 1.38
N PRO A 15 -11.72 5.33 2.09
CA PRO A 15 -10.57 5.32 2.99
C PRO A 15 -10.63 4.26 4.09
N CYS A 16 -11.81 4.03 4.67
CA CYS A 16 -11.95 3.05 5.73
C CYS A 16 -11.63 1.64 5.24
N HIS A 17 -12.20 1.25 4.10
CA HIS A 17 -11.96 -0.08 3.54
C HIS A 17 -10.53 -0.26 3.07
N LEU A 18 -9.99 0.72 2.34
CA LEU A 18 -8.62 0.63 1.83
C LEU A 18 -7.59 0.63 2.95
N SER A 19 -7.79 1.45 3.98
CA SER A 19 -6.87 1.52 5.11
C SER A 19 -6.87 0.24 5.94
N GLU A 20 -7.98 -0.48 6.03
CA GLU A 20 -8.01 -1.79 6.69
C GLU A 20 -7.08 -2.78 5.99
N PHE A 21 -7.12 -2.81 4.67
CA PHE A 21 -6.20 -3.65 3.89
C PHE A 21 -4.74 -3.30 4.21
N TRP A 22 -4.36 -2.03 4.07
CA TRP A 22 -2.98 -1.61 4.26
C TRP A 22 -2.51 -1.72 5.71
N SER A 23 -3.42 -1.57 6.68
CA SER A 23 -3.11 -1.83 8.10
C SER A 23 -2.76 -3.29 8.32
N GLU A 24 -3.52 -4.21 7.73
CA GLU A 24 -3.23 -5.65 7.81
C GLU A 24 -1.93 -6.02 7.11
N VAL A 25 -1.64 -5.39 5.96
CA VAL A 25 -0.41 -5.65 5.19
C VAL A 25 0.83 -5.20 5.97
N THR A 26 0.80 -3.99 6.52
CA THR A 26 1.97 -3.34 7.11
C THR A 26 2.08 -3.53 8.63
N GLY A 27 0.97 -3.81 9.30
CA GLY A 27 0.90 -3.76 10.75
C GLY A 27 0.84 -2.33 11.31
N TYR A 28 0.71 -1.32 10.44
CA TYR A 28 0.59 0.06 10.90
C TYR A 28 -0.77 0.27 11.57
N GLU A 29 -0.77 1.01 12.69
CA GLU A 29 -1.96 1.19 13.50
C GLU A 29 -2.75 2.44 13.10
N PRO A 30 -4.10 2.36 13.06
CA PRO A 30 -4.90 3.54 12.81
C PRO A 30 -4.83 4.52 14.00
N VAL A 31 -4.56 5.79 13.70
CA VAL A 31 -4.49 6.86 14.71
C VAL A 31 -5.57 7.92 14.50
N THR A 32 -6.13 8.01 13.29
CA THR A 32 -7.28 8.86 12.97
C THR A 32 -8.17 8.08 12.03
N VAL A 33 -9.45 7.97 12.34
CA VAL A 33 -10.42 7.27 11.49
C VAL A 33 -11.66 8.13 11.35
N ARG A 34 -11.93 8.59 10.12
CA ARG A 34 -13.16 9.30 9.73
C ARG A 34 -13.63 8.72 8.40
N ASP A 35 -14.86 9.00 8.03
CA ASP A 35 -15.43 8.49 6.78
C ASP A 35 -14.64 8.96 5.56
N ASP A 36 -14.10 10.18 5.61
CA ASP A 36 -13.42 10.82 4.47
C ASP A 36 -11.89 10.85 4.61
N PHE A 37 -11.35 10.33 5.72
CA PHE A 37 -9.91 10.37 5.97
C PHE A 37 -9.51 9.32 7.02
N VAL A 38 -8.42 8.59 6.73
CA VAL A 38 -7.79 7.68 7.70
C VAL A 38 -6.28 7.93 7.71
N ALA A 39 -5.68 7.90 8.89
CA ALA A 39 -4.23 7.93 9.06
C ALA A 39 -3.78 6.66 9.77
N LEU A 40 -2.80 5.97 9.18
CA LEU A 40 -2.08 4.86 9.80
C LEU A 40 -0.70 5.35 10.19
N ALA A 41 -0.25 5.02 11.41
CA ALA A 41 1.06 5.41 11.89
C ALA A 41 2.05 4.26 11.74
N ALA A 42 3.22 4.55 11.17
CA ALA A 42 4.33 3.60 11.14
C ALA A 42 4.99 3.54 12.53
N PRO A 43 5.40 2.35 13.00
CA PRO A 43 6.06 2.23 14.30
C PRO A 43 7.47 2.83 14.30
N ASP A 44 8.17 2.80 13.17
CA ASP A 44 9.52 3.33 13.03
C ASP A 44 9.45 4.74 12.45
N LYS A 45 9.96 5.72 13.21
CA LYS A 45 9.91 7.13 12.82
C LYS A 45 11.10 7.59 11.99
N ARG A 46 12.04 6.69 11.66
CA ARG A 46 13.21 7.04 10.85
C ARG A 46 12.91 7.13 9.36
N GLY A 47 11.86 6.46 8.89
CA GLY A 47 11.38 6.57 7.51
C GLY A 47 10.13 7.43 7.43
N VAL A 48 9.22 7.07 6.53
CA VAL A 48 7.89 7.72 6.46
C VAL A 48 7.15 7.49 7.79
N ARG A 49 6.37 8.48 8.21
CA ARG A 49 5.66 8.42 9.49
C ARG A 49 4.40 7.57 9.43
N GLY A 50 3.89 7.34 8.23
CA GLY A 50 2.70 6.55 8.05
C GLY A 50 2.10 6.68 6.67
N ILE A 51 0.88 6.20 6.54
CA ILE A 51 0.10 6.22 5.31
C ILE A 51 -1.20 6.95 5.57
N LEU A 52 -1.54 7.89 4.71
CA LEU A 52 -2.79 8.63 4.77
C LEU A 52 -3.72 8.17 3.64
N PHE A 53 -5.02 8.26 3.89
CA PHE A 53 -6.07 7.89 2.94
C PHE A 53 -7.08 9.02 2.89
N TRP A 54 -7.16 9.72 1.74
CA TRP A 54 -8.10 10.82 1.51
C TRP A 54 -9.19 10.38 0.56
N GLN A 55 -10.43 10.64 0.91
CA GLN A 55 -11.54 10.36 0.01
C GLN A 55 -11.52 11.31 -1.17
N VAL A 56 -11.63 10.74 -2.37
CA VAL A 56 -11.85 11.46 -3.62
C VAL A 56 -13.04 10.83 -4.33
N PRO A 57 -13.78 11.58 -5.17
CA PRO A 57 -14.95 11.01 -5.85
C PRO A 57 -14.61 10.08 -7.00
N GLU A 58 -13.46 10.26 -7.65
CA GLU A 58 -13.09 9.48 -8.83
C GLU A 58 -12.35 8.19 -8.44
N PRO A 59 -12.72 7.04 -9.04
CA PRO A 59 -11.95 5.82 -8.88
C PRO A 59 -10.65 5.89 -9.70
N LYS A 60 -9.72 4.99 -9.37
CA LYS A 60 -8.49 4.85 -10.16
C LYS A 60 -8.83 4.30 -11.54
N THR A 61 -8.34 4.96 -12.59
CA THR A 61 -8.62 4.58 -13.99
C THR A 61 -7.38 4.29 -14.82
N ALA A 62 -6.23 4.81 -14.44
CA ALA A 62 -4.97 4.64 -15.17
C ALA A 62 -3.91 4.00 -14.27
N LYS A 63 -2.87 3.43 -14.90
CA LYS A 63 -1.74 2.88 -14.17
C LYS A 63 -1.10 3.97 -13.32
N SER A 64 -0.79 3.65 -12.05
CA SER A 64 -0.09 4.56 -11.15
C SER A 64 1.32 4.85 -11.65
N ARG A 65 1.74 6.10 -11.52
CA ARG A 65 3.11 6.52 -11.86
C ARG A 65 4.10 6.23 -10.73
N MET A 66 3.59 6.03 -9.53
CA MET A 66 4.35 5.62 -8.37
C MET A 66 3.70 4.38 -7.78
N HIS A 67 4.50 3.53 -7.16
CA HIS A 67 4.00 2.38 -6.43
C HIS A 67 4.91 2.09 -5.24
N VAL A 68 4.38 1.40 -4.24
CA VAL A 68 5.18 0.95 -3.10
C VAL A 68 5.72 -0.44 -3.37
N ASP A 69 6.89 -0.73 -2.84
CA ASP A 69 7.51 -2.04 -2.87
C ASP A 69 7.53 -2.61 -1.46
N LEU A 70 7.07 -3.84 -1.33
CA LEU A 70 7.08 -4.58 -0.07
C LEU A 70 8.19 -5.62 -0.12
N ALA A 71 8.82 -5.84 1.01
CA ALA A 71 9.78 -6.92 1.20
C ALA A 71 9.20 -7.96 2.15
N SER A 72 9.45 -9.23 1.86
CA SER A 72 9.06 -10.33 2.74
C SER A 72 10.15 -11.40 2.72
N LYS A 73 10.32 -12.08 3.85
CA LYS A 73 11.26 -13.22 3.93
C LYS A 73 10.76 -14.40 3.10
N ASP A 74 9.46 -14.53 2.97
CA ASP A 74 8.82 -15.56 2.15
C ASP A 74 7.77 -14.90 1.27
N PRO A 75 8.19 -14.36 0.10
CA PRO A 75 7.26 -13.64 -0.78
C PRO A 75 6.07 -14.47 -1.24
N GLN A 76 6.26 -15.77 -1.47
CA GLN A 76 5.18 -16.62 -1.96
C GLN A 76 4.07 -16.77 -0.93
N ASP A 77 4.41 -17.04 0.33
CA ASP A 77 3.42 -17.12 1.41
C ASP A 77 2.74 -15.77 1.63
N GLU A 78 3.50 -14.70 1.55
CA GLU A 78 2.94 -13.35 1.73
C GLU A 78 1.97 -12.99 0.62
N ILE A 79 2.29 -13.32 -0.63
CA ILE A 79 1.38 -13.10 -1.76
C ILE A 79 0.03 -13.79 -1.50
N GLU A 80 0.05 -15.04 -1.04
CA GLU A 80 -1.19 -15.76 -0.72
C GLU A 80 -1.97 -15.08 0.41
N ARG A 81 -1.28 -14.60 1.44
CA ARG A 81 -1.92 -13.85 2.52
C ARG A 81 -2.57 -12.57 2.00
N LEU A 82 -1.87 -11.82 1.15
CA LEU A 82 -2.39 -10.58 0.58
C LEU A 82 -3.61 -10.81 -0.30
N ILE A 83 -3.61 -11.89 -1.08
CA ILE A 83 -4.78 -12.27 -1.89
C ILE A 83 -5.98 -12.54 -0.97
N GLY A 84 -5.77 -13.22 0.14
CA GLY A 84 -6.83 -13.45 1.14
C GLY A 84 -7.37 -12.18 1.75
N LEU A 85 -6.58 -11.09 1.77
CA LEU A 85 -6.99 -9.78 2.27
C LEU A 85 -7.68 -8.92 1.19
N GLY A 86 -7.71 -9.36 -0.05
CA GLY A 86 -8.38 -8.65 -1.14
C GLY A 86 -7.48 -8.14 -2.25
N ALA A 87 -6.18 -8.46 -2.22
CA ALA A 87 -5.28 -8.11 -3.31
C ALA A 87 -5.42 -9.05 -4.50
N GLN A 88 -4.96 -8.59 -5.66
CA GLN A 88 -4.91 -9.41 -6.88
C GLN A 88 -3.46 -9.49 -7.37
N LYS A 89 -3.04 -10.68 -7.77
CA LYS A 89 -1.76 -10.88 -8.44
C LYS A 89 -1.92 -10.55 -9.92
N VAL A 90 -1.04 -9.73 -10.47
CA VAL A 90 -1.12 -9.29 -11.88
C VAL A 90 -0.02 -9.92 -12.71
N ASP A 91 1.24 -9.89 -12.24
CA ASP A 91 2.36 -10.29 -13.06
C ASP A 91 3.56 -10.64 -12.17
N TYR A 92 4.46 -11.46 -12.73
CA TYR A 92 5.75 -11.76 -12.13
C TYR A 92 6.83 -11.23 -13.05
N ARG A 93 7.81 -10.53 -12.48
CA ARG A 93 8.87 -9.89 -13.25
C ARG A 93 10.24 -10.21 -12.70
N GLU A 94 11.23 -10.19 -13.59
CA GLU A 94 12.64 -10.33 -13.24
C GLU A 94 13.45 -9.25 -13.94
N GLY A 95 14.48 -8.75 -13.26
CA GLY A 95 15.39 -7.78 -13.84
C GLY A 95 16.50 -7.40 -12.87
N ASN A 96 17.67 -7.06 -13.40
CA ASN A 96 18.81 -6.60 -12.61
C ASN A 96 19.20 -7.56 -11.47
N GLY A 97 19.09 -8.89 -11.72
CA GLY A 97 19.44 -9.90 -10.73
C GLY A 97 18.44 -10.08 -9.59
N THR A 98 17.25 -9.53 -9.72
CA THR A 98 16.18 -9.63 -8.72
C THR A 98 14.86 -10.01 -9.36
N SER A 99 13.88 -10.34 -8.55
CA SER A 99 12.54 -10.67 -9.00
C SER A 99 11.49 -10.05 -8.08
N TRP A 100 10.30 -9.79 -8.63
CA TRP A 100 9.19 -9.24 -7.86
C TRP A 100 7.86 -9.61 -8.50
N THR A 101 6.79 -9.53 -7.71
CA THR A 101 5.43 -9.76 -8.17
C THR A 101 4.66 -8.44 -8.12
N VAL A 102 3.99 -8.11 -9.21
CA VAL A 102 3.11 -6.94 -9.30
C VAL A 102 1.73 -7.35 -8.84
N MET A 103 1.16 -6.57 -7.93
CA MET A 103 -0.15 -6.81 -7.33
C MET A 103 -1.01 -5.56 -7.39
N LEU A 104 -2.31 -5.73 -7.17
CA LEU A 104 -3.26 -4.62 -7.02
C LEU A 104 -3.88 -4.70 -5.63
N ASP A 105 -4.03 -3.56 -4.99
CA ASP A 105 -4.79 -3.46 -3.75
C ASP A 105 -6.30 -3.45 -4.03
N PRO A 106 -7.19 -3.42 -3.02
CA PRO A 106 -8.64 -3.48 -3.25
C PRO A 106 -9.22 -2.35 -4.10
N GLU A 107 -8.53 -1.21 -4.24
CA GLU A 107 -8.97 -0.15 -5.14
C GLU A 107 -8.18 -0.12 -6.46
N GLY A 108 -7.38 -1.14 -6.74
CA GLY A 108 -6.66 -1.27 -7.99
C GLY A 108 -5.33 -0.52 -8.03
N ASN A 109 -4.79 -0.08 -6.90
CA ASN A 109 -3.48 0.55 -6.87
C ASN A 109 -2.40 -0.51 -7.00
N GLU A 110 -1.46 -0.30 -7.93
CA GLU A 110 -0.33 -1.20 -8.13
C GLU A 110 0.64 -1.13 -6.96
N PHE A 111 1.12 -2.28 -6.54
CA PHE A 111 2.26 -2.40 -5.63
C PHE A 111 3.04 -3.67 -5.97
N CYS A 112 4.27 -3.77 -5.49
CA CYS A 112 5.11 -4.92 -5.77
C CYS A 112 5.57 -5.56 -4.48
N ILE A 113 5.87 -6.86 -4.55
CA ILE A 113 6.45 -7.61 -3.44
C ILE A 113 7.56 -8.53 -3.96
N GLY A 114 8.67 -8.51 -3.26
CA GLY A 114 9.81 -9.32 -3.62
C GLY A 114 10.78 -9.61 -2.49
#